data_b94bf9b3a98dc00efe8ffd8c1181762b
#
_entry.id   b94bf9b3a98dc00efe8ffd8c1181762b
#
_cell.length_a   1.000
_cell.length_b   1.000
_cell.length_c   1.000
_cell.angle_alpha   90.00
_cell.angle_beta   90.00
_cell.angle_gamma   90.00
#
_symmetry.space_group_name_H-M   'P 1'
#
loop_
_entity.id
_entity.type
_entity.pdbx_description
1 polymer ?
#
loop_
_entity_poly.entity_id
_entity_poly.type
_entity_poly.pdbx_seq_one_letter_code
_entity_poly.pdbx_strand_id
1 'polypeptide(L)'
;MRRVLIVAPHFAPISAPDGQRARMLAPHLRDFGWEPHVLTVDPSAAAAPLETGLLETLPDDLPVTRVSAFSARRTRRFGLGNIAWRAWPGLRHAGDRLLGERRFDLVYFSTTQFACLPLGRIWQRRHRVPFVVDLQDPWRSDFVHAAGARPPGGWKYRFASFQARLFEPWTLRRCAGVVSVSPDYLDQLKNRYPWWNADRGTTIPMGWSNRDFSAAVMLHGPFETQSGTIRYLGRLGSDMTSTLEAFLAGLSKANHDAPDHPLRCEFRGGSYDHTAVTGPVRALATRFGVSQAVTEDPTRMPYFAALASLRTAGANLIFGSDDSGYAPSKIWLTLAAQRPWLALSRRGTVLHDLVKPHTGYSGWLVDPTDRDAPESIARFCRELERFQNGCADEPRLVAMEARELARLHAQFFENVCA
;
A
#
# COMPACT_ATOMS: atom_id res chain seq x y z
N MET A 1 3.64 -27.77 -13.08
CA MET A 1 3.45 -26.41 -12.54
C MET A 1 1.96 -26.21 -12.35
N ARG A 2 1.52 -25.81 -11.15
CA ARG A 2 0.12 -25.45 -10.86
C ARG A 2 -0.21 -24.10 -11.47
N ARG A 3 -1.50 -23.84 -11.73
CA ARG A 3 -1.93 -22.57 -12.35
C ARG A 3 -2.81 -21.78 -11.41
N VAL A 4 -2.52 -20.46 -11.28
CA VAL A 4 -3.34 -19.54 -10.50
C VAL A 4 -3.94 -18.45 -11.37
N LEU A 5 -5.27 -18.28 -11.29
CA LEU A 5 -5.98 -17.14 -11.87
C LEU A 5 -5.98 -15.99 -10.86
N ILE A 6 -5.20 -14.95 -11.11
CA ILE A 6 -5.15 -13.75 -10.27
C ILE A 6 -6.23 -12.77 -10.76
N VAL A 7 -7.19 -12.45 -9.92
CA VAL A 7 -8.24 -11.48 -10.21
C VAL A 7 -7.89 -10.15 -9.54
N ALA A 8 -7.50 -9.19 -10.35
CA ALA A 8 -7.12 -7.85 -9.92
C ALA A 8 -7.76 -6.80 -10.86
N PRO A 9 -8.93 -6.24 -10.53
CA PRO A 9 -9.61 -5.24 -11.36
C PRO A 9 -8.72 -4.05 -11.74
N HIS A 10 -7.83 -3.64 -10.83
CA HIS A 10 -6.74 -2.73 -11.14
C HIS A 10 -5.44 -3.52 -11.31
N PHE A 11 -4.86 -3.46 -12.49
CA PHE A 11 -3.56 -4.05 -12.80
C PHE A 11 -2.81 -3.16 -13.80
N ALA A 12 -1.49 -3.32 -13.91
CA ALA A 12 -0.67 -2.49 -14.80
C ALA A 12 -1.28 -2.39 -16.22
N PRO A 13 -1.32 -1.20 -16.84
CA PRO A 13 -0.69 0.06 -16.43
C PRO A 13 -1.52 0.95 -15.47
N ILE A 14 -2.59 0.44 -14.86
CA ILE A 14 -3.41 1.21 -13.92
C ILE A 14 -2.62 1.40 -12.62
N SER A 15 -2.30 2.66 -12.28
CA SER A 15 -1.56 3.02 -11.07
C SER A 15 -2.51 3.18 -9.88
N ALA A 16 -2.94 2.05 -9.31
CA ALA A 16 -3.80 1.99 -8.15
C ALA A 16 -3.15 1.17 -7.02
N PRO A 17 -3.32 1.56 -5.75
CA PRO A 17 -2.66 0.86 -4.62
C PRO A 17 -2.99 -0.63 -4.55
N ASP A 18 -4.23 -0.99 -4.78
CA ASP A 18 -4.73 -2.36 -4.69
C ASP A 18 -4.25 -3.30 -5.82
N GLY A 19 -3.73 -2.74 -6.92
CA GLY A 19 -3.09 -3.52 -7.98
C GLY A 19 -1.63 -3.88 -7.73
N GLN A 20 -0.98 -3.22 -6.77
CA GLN A 20 0.47 -3.33 -6.57
C GLN A 20 0.88 -4.74 -6.13
N ARG A 21 0.15 -5.36 -5.19
CA ARG A 21 0.49 -6.71 -4.73
C ARG A 21 0.45 -7.72 -5.88
N ALA A 22 -0.64 -7.76 -6.67
CA ALA A 22 -0.74 -8.67 -7.80
C ALA A 22 0.40 -8.45 -8.81
N ARG A 23 0.74 -7.18 -9.09
CA ARG A 23 1.83 -6.82 -10.01
C ARG A 23 3.20 -7.27 -9.48
N MET A 24 3.48 -7.05 -8.21
CA MET A 24 4.77 -7.45 -7.61
C MET A 24 4.92 -8.97 -7.51
N LEU A 25 3.84 -9.72 -7.23
CA LEU A 25 3.90 -11.17 -7.05
C LEU A 25 3.98 -11.93 -8.37
N ALA A 26 3.22 -11.51 -9.39
CA ALA A 26 3.07 -12.25 -10.63
C ALA A 26 4.40 -12.64 -11.31
N PRO A 27 5.43 -11.76 -11.36
CA PRO A 27 6.73 -12.09 -11.96
C PRO A 27 7.48 -13.25 -11.29
N HIS A 28 7.21 -13.50 -10.01
CA HIS A 28 8.00 -14.42 -9.19
C HIS A 28 7.30 -15.75 -8.89
N LEU A 29 6.00 -15.87 -9.15
CA LEU A 29 5.24 -17.08 -8.81
C LEU A 29 5.75 -18.33 -9.53
N ARG A 30 6.28 -18.18 -10.75
CA ARG A 30 6.88 -19.28 -11.52
C ARG A 30 8.07 -19.91 -10.81
N ASP A 31 8.87 -19.13 -10.10
CA ASP A 31 10.01 -19.59 -9.31
C ASP A 31 9.60 -20.60 -8.22
N PHE A 32 8.31 -20.54 -7.84
CA PHE A 32 7.74 -21.35 -6.77
C PHE A 32 6.64 -22.30 -7.25
N GLY A 33 6.70 -22.69 -8.53
CA GLY A 33 5.85 -23.74 -9.10
C GLY A 33 4.45 -23.31 -9.51
N TRP A 34 4.15 -22.00 -9.54
CA TRP A 34 2.83 -21.46 -9.91
C TRP A 34 2.88 -20.63 -11.19
N GLU A 35 2.09 -21.03 -12.19
CA GLU A 35 1.92 -20.28 -13.44
C GLU A 35 0.79 -19.25 -13.27
N PRO A 36 1.08 -17.95 -13.23
CA PRO A 36 0.06 -16.93 -13.07
C PRO A 36 -0.63 -16.59 -14.39
N HIS A 37 -1.93 -16.30 -14.31
CA HIS A 37 -2.69 -15.63 -15.36
C HIS A 37 -3.52 -14.53 -14.73
N VAL A 38 -3.41 -13.29 -15.21
CA VAL A 38 -4.11 -12.15 -14.62
C VAL A 38 -5.42 -11.87 -15.36
N LEU A 39 -6.51 -11.77 -14.62
CA LEU A 39 -7.82 -11.28 -15.09
C LEU A 39 -8.04 -9.88 -14.51
N THR A 40 -8.11 -8.88 -15.37
CA THR A 40 -8.19 -7.46 -15.01
C THR A 40 -9.18 -6.70 -15.87
N VAL A 41 -9.40 -5.42 -15.54
CA VAL A 41 -10.24 -4.52 -16.31
C VAL A 41 -9.39 -3.73 -17.31
N ASP A 42 -9.98 -3.40 -18.46
CA ASP A 42 -9.33 -2.56 -19.46
C ASP A 42 -8.96 -1.20 -18.88
N PRO A 43 -7.72 -0.71 -19.09
CA PRO A 43 -7.25 0.56 -18.53
C PRO A 43 -8.12 1.77 -18.88
N SER A 44 -8.75 1.78 -20.04
CA SER A 44 -9.64 2.87 -20.48
C SER A 44 -10.89 3.04 -19.59
N ALA A 45 -11.25 2.00 -18.83
CA ALA A 45 -12.39 2.03 -17.92
C ALA A 45 -12.01 2.49 -16.50
N ALA A 46 -10.72 2.56 -16.17
CA ALA A 46 -10.26 2.97 -14.85
C ALA A 46 -10.37 4.48 -14.67
N ALA A 47 -10.64 4.89 -13.42
CA ALA A 47 -10.55 6.29 -13.01
C ALA A 47 -9.17 6.66 -12.44
N ALA A 48 -8.35 5.65 -12.12
CA ALA A 48 -6.99 5.82 -11.61
C ALA A 48 -6.03 6.24 -12.75
N PRO A 49 -4.92 6.93 -12.43
CA PRO A 49 -3.90 7.28 -13.39
C PRO A 49 -3.33 6.04 -14.10
N LEU A 50 -2.90 6.22 -15.34
CA LEU A 50 -2.19 5.21 -16.10
C LEU A 50 -0.70 5.52 -16.10
N GLU A 51 0.13 4.53 -15.75
CA GLU A 51 1.59 4.61 -15.77
C GLU A 51 2.15 3.42 -16.56
N THR A 52 2.54 3.65 -17.80
CA THR A 52 3.06 2.59 -18.70
C THR A 52 4.34 1.95 -18.17
N GLY A 53 5.17 2.69 -17.43
CA GLY A 53 6.35 2.15 -16.76
C GLY A 53 6.08 0.97 -15.82
N LEU A 54 4.85 0.81 -15.32
CA LEU A 54 4.47 -0.37 -14.52
C LEU A 54 4.55 -1.67 -15.34
N LEU A 55 4.46 -1.61 -16.68
CA LEU A 55 4.59 -2.77 -17.54
C LEU A 55 6.04 -3.29 -17.58
N GLU A 56 7.05 -2.40 -17.45
CA GLU A 56 8.47 -2.75 -17.43
C GLU A 56 8.86 -3.67 -16.27
N THR A 57 8.00 -3.76 -15.25
CA THR A 57 8.23 -4.63 -14.09
C THR A 57 7.66 -6.05 -14.28
N LEU A 58 6.96 -6.30 -15.39
CA LEU A 58 6.30 -7.56 -15.69
C LEU A 58 7.07 -8.35 -16.75
N PRO A 59 7.00 -9.69 -16.73
CA PRO A 59 7.46 -10.50 -17.85
C PRO A 59 6.60 -10.27 -19.09
N ASP A 60 7.21 -10.21 -20.27
CA ASP A 60 6.52 -10.03 -21.55
C ASP A 60 5.51 -11.15 -21.86
N ASP A 61 5.80 -12.35 -21.36
CA ASP A 61 5.00 -13.55 -21.56
C ASP A 61 3.94 -13.79 -20.48
N LEU A 62 3.73 -12.85 -19.54
CA LEU A 62 2.70 -12.93 -18.52
C LEU A 62 1.31 -12.87 -19.17
N PRO A 63 0.49 -13.94 -19.10
CA PRO A 63 -0.85 -13.91 -19.70
C PRO A 63 -1.77 -12.97 -18.91
N VAL A 64 -2.31 -11.96 -19.61
CA VAL A 64 -3.25 -10.98 -19.04
C VAL A 64 -4.51 -10.91 -19.88
N THR A 65 -5.65 -11.25 -19.28
CA THR A 65 -6.98 -11.09 -19.89
C THR A 65 -7.61 -9.81 -19.38
N ARG A 66 -7.94 -8.89 -20.29
CA ARG A 66 -8.60 -7.61 -19.99
C ARG A 66 -10.07 -7.67 -20.37
N VAL A 67 -10.94 -7.12 -19.52
CA VAL A 67 -12.38 -7.05 -19.77
C VAL A 67 -12.86 -5.61 -19.78
N SER A 68 -13.85 -5.31 -20.59
CA SER A 68 -14.52 -4.02 -20.59
C SER A 68 -15.36 -3.81 -19.32
N ALA A 69 -15.64 -2.54 -19.01
CA ALA A 69 -16.55 -2.16 -17.94
C ALA A 69 -17.58 -1.13 -18.42
N PHE A 70 -18.75 -1.15 -17.82
CA PHE A 70 -19.77 -0.12 -18.09
C PHE A 70 -19.25 1.28 -17.78
N SER A 71 -19.74 2.27 -18.52
CA SER A 71 -19.36 3.67 -18.33
C SER A 71 -19.65 4.15 -16.89
N ALA A 72 -18.63 4.71 -16.23
CA ALA A 72 -18.76 5.28 -14.89
C ALA A 72 -19.83 6.39 -14.85
N ARG A 73 -19.96 7.20 -15.93
CA ARG A 73 -20.96 8.27 -16.03
C ARG A 73 -22.39 7.74 -15.91
N ARG A 74 -22.65 6.56 -16.52
CA ARG A 74 -24.00 5.97 -16.49
C ARG A 74 -24.29 5.27 -15.17
N THR A 75 -23.32 4.55 -14.61
CA THR A 75 -23.53 3.69 -13.45
C THR A 75 -23.44 4.43 -12.10
N ARG A 76 -22.75 5.57 -12.02
CA ARG A 76 -22.68 6.40 -10.79
C ARG A 76 -24.06 6.87 -10.29
N ARG A 77 -25.03 7.05 -11.20
CA ARG A 77 -26.42 7.40 -10.84
C ARG A 77 -27.09 6.34 -9.99
N PHE A 78 -26.71 5.08 -10.15
CA PHE A 78 -27.26 3.91 -9.44
C PHE A 78 -26.38 3.45 -8.27
N GLY A 79 -25.41 4.25 -7.83
CA GLY A 79 -24.46 3.87 -6.78
C GLY A 79 -23.41 2.83 -7.20
N LEU A 80 -23.37 2.42 -8.47
CA LEU A 80 -22.47 1.42 -9.02
C LEU A 80 -21.24 2.05 -9.69
N GLY A 81 -20.63 3.04 -9.04
CA GLY A 81 -19.43 3.73 -9.54
C GLY A 81 -18.13 2.93 -9.43
N ASN A 82 -18.10 1.94 -8.54
CA ASN A 82 -16.95 1.06 -8.33
C ASN A 82 -16.63 0.24 -9.58
N ILE A 83 -15.33 0.11 -9.92
CA ILE A 83 -14.88 -0.55 -11.15
C ILE A 83 -15.27 -2.04 -11.17
N ALA A 84 -15.21 -2.74 -10.03
CA ALA A 84 -15.58 -4.14 -9.97
C ALA A 84 -17.07 -4.38 -10.26
N TRP A 85 -17.97 -3.48 -9.79
CA TRP A 85 -19.38 -3.55 -10.17
C TRP A 85 -19.60 -3.29 -11.66
N ARG A 86 -18.90 -2.30 -12.21
CA ARG A 86 -19.02 -1.95 -13.63
C ARG A 86 -18.50 -3.04 -14.55
N ALA A 87 -17.43 -3.74 -14.13
CA ALA A 87 -16.81 -4.83 -14.90
C ALA A 87 -17.36 -6.21 -14.54
N TRP A 88 -18.28 -6.31 -13.58
CA TRP A 88 -18.72 -7.58 -13.02
C TRP A 88 -19.18 -8.60 -14.07
N PRO A 89 -20.03 -8.25 -15.08
CA PRO A 89 -20.42 -9.19 -16.13
C PRO A 89 -19.24 -9.65 -16.99
N GLY A 90 -18.32 -8.73 -17.33
CA GLY A 90 -17.11 -9.03 -18.10
C GLY A 90 -16.16 -9.95 -17.32
N LEU A 91 -15.90 -9.65 -16.05
CA LEU A 91 -15.08 -10.48 -15.16
C LEU A 91 -15.68 -11.88 -15.02
N ARG A 92 -17.01 -11.96 -14.79
CA ARG A 92 -17.70 -13.24 -14.69
C ARG A 92 -17.56 -14.07 -15.97
N HIS A 93 -17.88 -13.48 -17.13
CA HIS A 93 -17.85 -14.17 -18.42
C HIS A 93 -16.42 -14.64 -18.76
N ALA A 94 -15.42 -13.76 -18.64
CA ALA A 94 -14.03 -14.11 -18.92
C ALA A 94 -13.49 -15.16 -17.95
N GLY A 95 -13.82 -15.04 -16.65
CA GLY A 95 -13.45 -16.05 -15.66
C GLY A 95 -14.10 -17.40 -15.91
N ASP A 96 -15.41 -17.43 -16.22
CA ASP A 96 -16.10 -18.67 -16.58
C ASP A 96 -15.46 -19.33 -17.80
N ARG A 97 -15.07 -18.55 -18.82
CA ARG A 97 -14.39 -19.06 -20.02
C ARG A 97 -13.00 -19.62 -19.68
N LEU A 98 -12.17 -18.84 -18.98
CA LEU A 98 -10.81 -19.25 -18.61
C LEU A 98 -10.81 -20.53 -17.77
N LEU A 99 -11.68 -20.62 -16.77
CA LEU A 99 -11.80 -21.77 -15.88
C LEU A 99 -12.41 -22.99 -16.58
N GLY A 100 -13.20 -22.80 -17.64
CA GLY A 100 -13.76 -23.86 -18.44
C GLY A 100 -12.82 -24.40 -19.53
N GLU A 101 -12.02 -23.52 -20.15
CA GLU A 101 -11.10 -23.87 -21.24
C GLU A 101 -9.72 -24.36 -20.75
N ARG A 102 -9.31 -23.91 -19.57
CA ARG A 102 -7.98 -24.19 -19.01
C ARG A 102 -8.10 -24.72 -17.59
N ARG A 103 -7.23 -25.66 -17.24
CA ARG A 103 -7.15 -26.14 -15.86
C ARG A 103 -6.43 -25.11 -15.01
N PHE A 104 -7.14 -24.51 -14.06
CA PHE A 104 -6.58 -23.74 -12.97
C PHE A 104 -6.73 -24.52 -11.66
N ASP A 105 -5.72 -24.41 -10.81
CA ASP A 105 -5.71 -25.08 -9.51
C ASP A 105 -6.20 -24.14 -8.41
N LEU A 106 -6.13 -22.82 -8.64
CA LEU A 106 -6.53 -21.77 -7.67
C LEU A 106 -7.02 -20.50 -8.37
N VAL A 107 -7.99 -19.83 -7.76
CA VAL A 107 -8.33 -18.42 -8.04
C VAL A 107 -7.87 -17.56 -6.87
N TYR A 108 -7.05 -16.54 -7.12
CA TYR A 108 -6.58 -15.61 -6.12
C TYR A 108 -7.09 -14.18 -6.39
N PHE A 109 -7.88 -13.64 -5.47
CA PHE A 109 -8.38 -12.26 -5.56
C PHE A 109 -7.44 -11.34 -4.81
N SER A 110 -6.67 -10.53 -5.52
CA SER A 110 -5.77 -9.53 -4.94
C SER A 110 -6.27 -8.12 -5.26
N THR A 111 -7.12 -7.58 -4.40
CA THR A 111 -7.77 -6.29 -4.64
C THR A 111 -8.56 -5.79 -3.43
N THR A 112 -8.73 -4.46 -3.32
CA THR A 112 -9.70 -3.81 -2.43
C THR A 112 -11.05 -3.54 -3.13
N GLN A 113 -11.19 -3.96 -4.38
CA GLN A 113 -12.46 -3.84 -5.13
C GLN A 113 -13.40 -4.99 -4.79
N PHE A 114 -13.83 -5.05 -3.53
CA PHE A 114 -14.52 -6.18 -2.90
C PHE A 114 -15.74 -6.71 -3.66
N ALA A 115 -16.36 -5.87 -4.49
CA ALA A 115 -17.55 -6.26 -5.26
C ALA A 115 -17.31 -7.44 -6.22
N CYS A 116 -16.06 -7.76 -6.62
CA CYS A 116 -15.77 -8.93 -7.45
C CYS A 116 -15.55 -10.23 -6.65
N LEU A 117 -15.29 -10.17 -5.34
CA LEU A 117 -14.99 -11.35 -4.53
C LEU A 117 -16.09 -12.43 -4.52
N PRO A 118 -17.40 -12.07 -4.58
CA PRO A 118 -18.48 -13.05 -4.74
C PRO A 118 -18.32 -13.97 -5.96
N LEU A 119 -17.60 -13.56 -7.00
CA LEU A 119 -17.29 -14.39 -8.16
C LEU A 119 -16.52 -15.65 -7.75
N GLY A 120 -15.65 -15.59 -6.76
CA GLY A 120 -14.91 -16.74 -6.26
C GLY A 120 -15.83 -17.89 -5.85
N ARG A 121 -16.87 -17.59 -5.06
CA ARG A 121 -17.87 -18.61 -4.67
C ARG A 121 -18.70 -19.11 -5.85
N ILE A 122 -19.02 -18.26 -6.82
CA ILE A 122 -19.77 -18.66 -8.03
C ILE A 122 -18.93 -19.62 -8.84
N TRP A 123 -17.66 -19.28 -9.09
CA TRP A 123 -16.74 -20.11 -9.86
C TRP A 123 -16.38 -21.42 -9.15
N GLN A 124 -16.19 -21.39 -7.82
CA GLN A 124 -16.00 -22.62 -7.04
C GLN A 124 -17.16 -23.60 -7.20
N ARG A 125 -18.40 -23.11 -7.20
CA ARG A 125 -19.56 -23.98 -7.41
C ARG A 125 -19.63 -24.55 -8.83
N ARG A 126 -19.25 -23.75 -9.83
CA ARG A 126 -19.39 -24.11 -11.25
C ARG A 126 -18.22 -24.95 -11.74
N HIS A 127 -16.99 -24.55 -11.39
CA HIS A 127 -15.76 -25.13 -11.93
C HIS A 127 -15.00 -25.97 -10.90
N ARG A 128 -15.42 -25.97 -9.64
CA ARG A 128 -14.79 -26.69 -8.51
C ARG A 128 -13.34 -26.25 -8.21
N VAL A 129 -12.95 -25.06 -8.64
CA VAL A 129 -11.63 -24.47 -8.36
C VAL A 129 -11.71 -23.75 -7.03
N PRO A 130 -10.82 -24.03 -6.06
CA PRO A 130 -10.75 -23.28 -4.79
C PRO A 130 -10.37 -21.83 -5.03
N PHE A 131 -10.72 -20.94 -4.09
CA PHE A 131 -10.34 -19.55 -4.19
C PHE A 131 -9.82 -18.99 -2.85
N VAL A 132 -8.86 -18.07 -2.95
CA VAL A 132 -8.27 -17.32 -1.86
C VAL A 132 -8.60 -15.85 -2.03
N VAL A 133 -8.84 -15.16 -0.91
CA VAL A 133 -9.12 -13.73 -0.86
C VAL A 133 -7.95 -13.03 -0.18
N ASP A 134 -7.47 -11.92 -0.76
CA ASP A 134 -6.48 -11.02 -0.16
C ASP A 134 -7.18 -9.79 0.45
N LEU A 135 -7.09 -9.66 1.75
CA LEU A 135 -7.59 -8.52 2.51
C LEU A 135 -6.46 -7.49 2.68
N GLN A 136 -6.34 -6.61 1.72
CA GLN A 136 -5.41 -5.45 1.77
C GLN A 136 -5.99 -4.30 2.60
N ASP A 137 -7.33 -4.25 2.72
CA ASP A 137 -8.11 -3.40 3.60
C ASP A 137 -9.24 -4.24 4.22
N PRO A 138 -9.82 -3.84 5.35
CA PRO A 138 -10.98 -4.53 5.89
C PRO A 138 -12.20 -4.33 4.98
N TRP A 139 -12.81 -5.42 4.52
CA TRP A 139 -14.05 -5.35 3.70
C TRP A 139 -15.18 -4.67 4.47
N ARG A 140 -15.29 -4.97 5.77
CA ARG A 140 -16.18 -4.26 6.71
C ARG A 140 -15.32 -3.53 7.72
N SER A 141 -15.45 -2.20 7.74
CA SER A 141 -14.83 -1.36 8.77
C SER A 141 -15.89 -0.91 9.77
N ASP A 142 -15.71 -1.28 11.03
CA ASP A 142 -16.53 -0.79 12.13
C ASP A 142 -15.91 0.48 12.78
N PHE A 143 -14.75 0.93 12.29
CA PHE A 143 -13.98 2.05 12.84
C PHE A 143 -14.78 3.37 12.87
N VAL A 144 -15.53 3.67 11.80
CA VAL A 144 -16.35 4.90 11.74
C VAL A 144 -17.48 4.88 12.78
N HIS A 145 -18.00 3.70 13.11
CA HIS A 145 -19.03 3.54 14.14
C HIS A 145 -18.45 3.64 15.54
N ALA A 146 -17.25 3.10 15.75
CA ALA A 146 -16.56 3.15 17.04
C ALA A 146 -16.11 4.57 17.41
N ALA A 147 -15.74 5.40 16.43
CA ALA A 147 -15.34 6.79 16.64
C ALA A 147 -16.51 7.77 16.83
N GLY A 148 -17.76 7.32 16.80
CA GLY A 148 -18.94 8.18 16.91
C GLY A 148 -19.10 9.20 15.76
N ALA A 149 -18.25 9.14 14.73
CA ALA A 149 -18.28 10.04 13.61
C ALA A 149 -19.42 9.67 12.63
N ARG A 150 -20.03 10.68 12.04
CA ARG A 150 -20.97 10.41 10.93
C ARG A 150 -20.21 9.95 9.70
N PRO A 151 -20.54 8.75 9.14
CA PRO A 151 -19.85 8.24 7.97
C PRO A 151 -19.94 9.25 6.80
N PRO A 152 -18.82 9.54 6.12
CA PRO A 152 -18.88 10.36 4.91
C PRO A 152 -19.67 9.62 3.83
N GLY A 153 -20.46 10.34 3.02
CA GLY A 153 -21.15 9.78 1.85
C GLY A 153 -22.60 9.34 2.03
N GLY A 154 -23.22 9.53 3.20
CA GLY A 154 -24.67 9.38 3.41
C GLY A 154 -25.23 8.02 2.94
N TRP A 155 -26.24 8.02 2.02
CA TRP A 155 -26.89 6.79 1.55
C TRP A 155 -25.95 5.81 0.80
N LYS A 156 -24.92 6.34 0.09
CA LYS A 156 -23.93 5.52 -0.63
C LYS A 156 -23.10 4.69 0.34
N TYR A 157 -22.71 5.26 1.46
CA TYR A 157 -22.01 4.52 2.51
C TYR A 157 -22.92 3.43 3.12
N ARG A 158 -24.18 3.75 3.41
CA ARG A 158 -25.15 2.77 3.95
C ARG A 158 -25.36 1.60 2.98
N PHE A 159 -25.45 1.89 1.67
CA PHE A 159 -25.57 0.87 0.64
C PHE A 159 -24.31 0.00 0.54
N ALA A 160 -23.12 0.59 0.55
CA ALA A 160 -21.86 -0.15 0.55
C ALA A 160 -21.70 -1.02 1.81
N SER A 161 -22.06 -0.49 2.99
CA SER A 161 -22.05 -1.25 4.25
C SER A 161 -23.06 -2.40 4.24
N PHE A 162 -24.24 -2.18 3.69
CA PHE A 162 -25.24 -3.26 3.52
C PHE A 162 -24.71 -4.37 2.61
N GLN A 163 -24.13 -4.00 1.45
CA GLN A 163 -23.50 -4.97 0.54
C GLN A 163 -22.38 -5.75 1.23
N ALA A 164 -21.50 -5.06 1.97
CA ALA A 164 -20.41 -5.71 2.69
C ALA A 164 -20.96 -6.71 3.75
N ARG A 165 -21.98 -6.33 4.51
CA ARG A 165 -22.63 -7.21 5.49
C ARG A 165 -23.23 -8.46 4.87
N LEU A 166 -23.71 -8.38 3.65
CA LEU A 166 -24.31 -9.51 2.93
C LEU A 166 -23.25 -10.38 2.26
N PHE A 167 -22.35 -9.76 1.51
CA PHE A 167 -21.42 -10.47 0.61
C PHE A 167 -20.15 -10.98 1.30
N GLU A 168 -19.65 -10.30 2.34
CA GLU A 168 -18.46 -10.77 3.06
C GLU A 168 -18.70 -12.17 3.67
N PRO A 169 -19.69 -12.40 4.56
CA PRO A 169 -19.89 -13.73 5.12
C PRO A 169 -20.30 -14.76 4.07
N TRP A 170 -21.07 -14.36 3.05
CA TRP A 170 -21.48 -15.26 1.99
C TRP A 170 -20.28 -15.76 1.19
N THR A 171 -19.32 -14.92 0.91
CA THR A 171 -18.08 -15.24 0.18
C THR A 171 -17.11 -16.04 1.05
N LEU A 172 -16.79 -15.51 2.26
CA LEU A 172 -15.76 -16.09 3.12
C LEU A 172 -16.12 -17.47 3.69
N ARG A 173 -17.40 -17.80 3.80
CA ARG A 173 -17.80 -19.16 4.19
C ARG A 173 -17.29 -20.25 3.26
N ARG A 174 -17.02 -19.93 2.01
CA ARG A 174 -16.60 -20.88 0.97
C ARG A 174 -15.20 -20.62 0.42
N CYS A 175 -14.54 -19.52 0.80
CA CYS A 175 -13.16 -19.34 0.40
C CYS A 175 -12.29 -20.43 1.05
N ALA A 176 -11.30 -20.89 0.33
CA ALA A 176 -10.38 -21.91 0.82
C ALA A 176 -9.35 -21.28 1.80
N GLY A 177 -9.02 -20.00 1.61
CA GLY A 177 -8.14 -19.26 2.51
C GLY A 177 -8.26 -17.76 2.37
N VAL A 178 -7.67 -17.05 3.35
CA VAL A 178 -7.54 -15.58 3.37
C VAL A 178 -6.09 -15.21 3.61
N VAL A 179 -5.52 -14.39 2.73
CA VAL A 179 -4.29 -13.65 2.97
C VAL A 179 -4.68 -12.28 3.51
N SER A 180 -3.95 -11.76 4.49
CA SER A 180 -4.17 -10.42 5.02
C SER A 180 -2.85 -9.66 5.15
N VAL A 181 -2.90 -8.34 4.99
CA VAL A 181 -1.74 -7.47 5.21
C VAL A 181 -1.47 -7.21 6.69
N SER A 182 -2.47 -7.43 7.53
CA SER A 182 -2.40 -7.21 8.99
C SER A 182 -3.04 -8.37 9.75
N PRO A 183 -2.46 -8.81 10.88
CA PRO A 183 -3.09 -9.78 11.75
C PRO A 183 -4.44 -9.30 12.29
N ASP A 184 -4.59 -8.00 12.53
CA ASP A 184 -5.83 -7.41 13.05
C ASP A 184 -7.06 -7.69 12.18
N TYR A 185 -6.88 -7.79 10.85
CA TYR A 185 -8.00 -8.09 9.96
C TYR A 185 -8.49 -9.54 10.13
N LEU A 186 -7.56 -10.47 10.38
CA LEU A 186 -7.92 -11.86 10.68
C LEU A 186 -8.59 -11.98 12.05
N ASP A 187 -8.12 -11.24 13.05
CA ASP A 187 -8.74 -11.17 14.37
C ASP A 187 -10.15 -10.57 14.31
N GLN A 188 -10.34 -9.53 13.49
CA GLN A 188 -11.68 -8.99 13.24
C GLN A 188 -12.62 -10.03 12.61
N LEU A 189 -12.13 -10.85 11.67
CA LEU A 189 -12.93 -11.95 11.10
C LEU A 189 -13.29 -12.99 12.17
N LYS A 190 -12.34 -13.38 13.02
CA LYS A 190 -12.54 -14.34 14.11
C LYS A 190 -13.59 -13.82 15.11
N ASN A 191 -13.49 -12.55 15.49
CA ASN A 191 -14.42 -11.92 16.42
C ASN A 191 -15.84 -11.76 15.84
N ARG A 192 -15.92 -11.48 14.53
CA ARG A 192 -17.19 -11.23 13.83
C ARG A 192 -17.91 -12.51 13.43
N TYR A 193 -17.17 -13.58 13.14
CA TYR A 193 -17.71 -14.82 12.58
C TYR A 193 -17.31 -16.05 13.38
N PRO A 194 -18.17 -16.59 14.28
CA PRO A 194 -17.88 -17.80 15.06
C PRO A 194 -17.56 -19.05 14.21
N TRP A 195 -17.96 -19.05 12.93
CA TRP A 195 -17.67 -20.13 11.96
C TRP A 195 -16.32 -19.97 11.26
N TRP A 196 -15.62 -18.86 11.47
CA TRP A 196 -14.31 -18.64 10.87
C TRP A 196 -13.24 -19.49 11.55
N ASN A 197 -12.53 -20.32 10.77
CA ASN A 197 -11.36 -21.04 11.25
C ASN A 197 -10.10 -20.22 10.99
N ALA A 198 -9.33 -19.91 12.02
CA ALA A 198 -8.12 -19.12 11.95
C ALA A 198 -7.02 -19.80 11.08
N ASP A 199 -6.98 -21.13 11.03
CA ASP A 199 -6.01 -21.90 10.21
C ASP A 199 -6.16 -21.63 8.70
N ARG A 200 -7.30 -21.07 8.28
CA ARG A 200 -7.55 -20.65 6.90
C ARG A 200 -7.01 -19.25 6.59
N GLY A 201 -6.40 -18.58 7.57
CA GLY A 201 -5.84 -17.25 7.44
C GLY A 201 -4.32 -17.24 7.52
N THR A 202 -3.68 -16.36 6.77
CA THR A 202 -2.25 -16.05 6.91
C THR A 202 -2.03 -14.56 6.77
N THR A 203 -1.06 -14.02 7.53
CA THR A 203 -0.65 -12.62 7.41
C THR A 203 0.60 -12.54 6.55
N ILE A 204 0.47 -11.86 5.41
CA ILE A 204 1.59 -11.53 4.53
C ILE A 204 1.50 -10.02 4.28
N PRO A 205 2.43 -9.21 4.83
CA PRO A 205 2.38 -7.76 4.70
C PRO A 205 2.56 -7.30 3.25
N MET A 206 2.32 -6.03 2.98
CA MET A 206 2.82 -5.39 1.76
C MET A 206 4.35 -5.35 1.82
N GLY A 207 4.97 -5.24 0.66
CA GLY A 207 6.42 -5.19 0.58
C GLY A 207 6.91 -4.20 -0.46
N TRP A 208 8.07 -4.47 -0.99
CA TRP A 208 8.76 -3.70 -2.02
C TRP A 208 9.29 -4.62 -3.11
N SER A 209 9.76 -4.07 -4.22
CA SER A 209 10.27 -4.87 -5.34
C SER A 209 11.57 -4.27 -5.90
N ASN A 210 12.58 -5.11 -6.04
CA ASN A 210 13.82 -4.75 -6.76
C ASN A 210 13.53 -4.34 -8.21
N ARG A 211 12.56 -4.99 -8.86
CA ARG A 211 12.16 -4.64 -10.23
C ARG A 211 11.65 -3.21 -10.33
N ASP A 212 10.95 -2.73 -9.30
CA ASP A 212 10.43 -1.37 -9.26
C ASP A 212 11.56 -0.34 -9.18
N PHE A 213 12.55 -0.56 -8.32
CA PHE A 213 13.72 0.31 -8.24
C PHE A 213 14.57 0.26 -9.51
N SER A 214 14.72 -0.90 -10.13
CA SER A 214 15.41 -1.05 -11.42
C SER A 214 14.69 -0.29 -12.53
N ALA A 215 13.36 -0.42 -12.61
CA ALA A 215 12.54 0.33 -13.56
C ALA A 215 12.62 1.86 -13.29
N ALA A 216 12.65 2.28 -12.02
CA ALA A 216 12.82 3.68 -11.68
C ALA A 216 14.17 4.24 -12.17
N VAL A 217 15.27 3.49 -12.05
CA VAL A 217 16.58 3.86 -12.62
C VAL A 217 16.50 3.94 -14.14
N MET A 218 15.90 2.97 -14.79
CA MET A 218 15.77 2.95 -16.25
C MET A 218 14.97 4.15 -16.78
N LEU A 219 13.88 4.54 -16.08
CA LEU A 219 12.99 5.62 -16.52
C LEU A 219 13.48 7.02 -16.15
N HIS A 220 14.25 7.16 -15.07
CA HIS A 220 14.66 8.47 -14.53
C HIS A 220 16.18 8.67 -14.51
N GLY A 221 16.97 7.67 -14.95
CA GLY A 221 18.43 7.70 -14.91
C GLY A 221 19.01 7.36 -13.53
N PRO A 222 20.35 7.38 -13.42
CA PRO A 222 21.04 7.14 -12.15
C PRO A 222 20.66 8.21 -11.12
N PHE A 223 20.58 7.81 -9.86
CA PHE A 223 20.12 8.70 -8.79
C PHE A 223 21.32 9.42 -8.14
N GLU A 224 21.36 10.73 -8.29
CA GLU A 224 22.28 11.59 -7.54
C GLU A 224 21.66 12.02 -6.22
N THR A 225 22.41 11.87 -5.14
CA THR A 225 21.94 12.24 -3.81
C THR A 225 21.92 13.75 -3.64
N GLN A 226 20.79 14.28 -3.22
CA GLN A 226 20.60 15.66 -2.81
C GLN A 226 20.91 15.79 -1.30
N SER A 227 22.20 15.93 -0.97
CA SER A 227 22.65 16.13 0.40
C SER A 227 21.92 17.32 1.04
N GLY A 228 21.58 17.21 2.32
CA GLY A 228 20.85 18.26 3.04
C GLY A 228 19.34 18.34 2.74
N THR A 229 18.79 17.46 1.88
CA THR A 229 17.34 17.40 1.62
C THR A 229 16.71 16.24 2.35
N ILE A 230 15.78 16.52 3.26
CA ILE A 230 14.95 15.54 3.95
C ILE A 230 13.61 15.47 3.23
N ARG A 231 13.10 14.26 2.96
CA ARG A 231 11.89 14.10 2.14
C ARG A 231 10.84 13.25 2.83
N TYR A 232 9.61 13.75 2.81
CA TYR A 232 8.41 13.00 3.16
C TYR A 232 7.57 12.74 1.93
N LEU A 233 7.24 11.47 1.68
CA LEU A 233 6.27 11.08 0.65
C LEU A 233 5.07 10.44 1.32
N GLY A 234 3.93 11.11 1.30
CA GLY A 234 2.73 10.55 1.89
C GLY A 234 1.59 11.55 2.01
N ARG A 235 0.46 11.06 2.53
CA ARG A 235 -0.59 11.95 2.97
C ARG A 235 -0.17 12.63 4.28
N LEU A 236 -0.65 13.84 4.47
CA LEU A 236 -0.63 14.53 5.76
C LEU A 236 -2.07 14.88 6.13
N GLY A 237 -2.59 14.23 7.15
CA GLY A 237 -3.91 14.49 7.72
C GLY A 237 -3.82 15.18 9.07
N SER A 238 -4.95 15.64 9.59
CA SER A 238 -5.04 16.22 10.95
C SER A 238 -4.62 15.23 12.05
N ASP A 239 -4.75 13.94 11.77
CA ASP A 239 -4.31 12.83 12.61
C ASP A 239 -2.78 12.67 12.70
N MET A 240 -2.01 13.47 11.97
CA MET A 240 -0.54 13.48 11.97
C MET A 240 0.05 14.79 12.47
N THR A 241 -0.78 15.69 12.97
CA THR A 241 -0.36 17.04 13.37
C THR A 241 0.70 16.98 14.47
N SER A 242 0.53 16.16 15.50
CA SER A 242 1.48 16.04 16.61
C SER A 242 2.86 15.56 16.14
N THR A 243 2.90 14.62 15.22
CA THR A 243 4.13 14.09 14.61
C THR A 243 4.83 15.15 13.76
N LEU A 244 4.06 15.90 12.96
CA LEU A 244 4.58 16.99 12.13
C LEU A 244 5.14 18.14 13.00
N GLU A 245 4.46 18.54 14.08
CA GLU A 245 4.92 19.56 15.01
C GLU A 245 6.24 19.18 15.67
N ALA A 246 6.37 17.94 16.14
CA ALA A 246 7.61 17.43 16.73
C ALA A 246 8.77 17.48 15.71
N PHE A 247 8.52 17.07 14.46
CA PHE A 247 9.52 17.14 13.40
C PHE A 247 9.97 18.58 13.12
N LEU A 248 9.02 19.50 12.95
CA LEU A 248 9.34 20.91 12.65
C LEU A 248 10.08 21.60 13.79
N ALA A 249 9.76 21.26 15.05
CA ALA A 249 10.52 21.74 16.22
C ALA A 249 11.98 21.26 16.16
N GLY A 250 12.20 19.98 15.83
CA GLY A 250 13.56 19.43 15.69
C GLY A 250 14.32 20.02 14.50
N LEU A 251 13.66 20.23 13.35
CA LEU A 251 14.24 20.90 12.19
C LEU A 251 14.64 22.35 12.49
N SER A 252 13.77 23.08 13.20
CA SER A 252 14.05 24.44 13.64
C SER A 252 15.32 24.49 14.50
N LYS A 253 15.42 23.59 15.47
CA LYS A 253 16.59 23.46 16.31
C LYS A 253 17.85 23.11 15.52
N ALA A 254 17.77 22.13 14.62
CA ALA A 254 18.92 21.71 13.79
C ALA A 254 19.45 22.87 12.93
N ASN A 255 18.57 23.64 12.30
CA ASN A 255 18.94 24.77 11.45
C ASN A 255 19.44 25.98 12.28
N HIS A 256 18.97 26.13 13.53
CA HIS A 256 19.50 27.12 14.42
C HIS A 256 20.93 26.77 14.88
N ASP A 257 21.19 25.50 15.15
CA ASP A 257 22.50 25.00 15.60
C ASP A 257 23.55 24.98 14.47
N ALA A 258 23.14 24.96 13.20
CA ALA A 258 24.00 24.91 12.00
C ALA A 258 23.51 25.90 10.92
N PRO A 259 23.57 27.21 11.12
CA PRO A 259 22.98 28.20 10.21
C PRO A 259 23.65 28.26 8.83
N ASP A 260 24.93 27.87 8.73
CA ASP A 260 25.68 27.88 7.47
C ASP A 260 25.32 26.71 6.54
N HIS A 261 24.71 25.66 7.09
CA HIS A 261 24.29 24.46 6.36
C HIS A 261 22.81 24.10 6.66
N PRO A 262 21.86 24.96 6.28
CA PRO A 262 20.46 24.72 6.63
C PRO A 262 19.91 23.53 5.86
N LEU A 263 19.28 22.61 6.57
CA LEU A 263 18.57 21.48 5.98
C LEU A 263 17.27 21.94 5.35
N ARG A 264 16.94 21.34 4.21
CA ARG A 264 15.67 21.55 3.51
C ARG A 264 14.77 20.34 3.69
N CYS A 265 13.48 20.57 3.81
CA CYS A 265 12.50 19.51 3.87
C CYS A 265 11.45 19.66 2.79
N GLU A 266 11.21 18.57 2.06
CA GLU A 266 10.19 18.49 1.01
C GLU A 266 9.08 17.54 1.45
N PHE A 267 7.87 18.07 1.53
CA PHE A 267 6.64 17.31 1.76
C PHE A 267 5.92 17.12 0.43
N ARG A 268 5.79 15.86 -0.01
CA ARG A 268 5.16 15.53 -1.28
C ARG A 268 4.08 14.48 -1.10
N GLY A 269 2.91 14.74 -1.69
CA GLY A 269 1.79 13.80 -1.70
C GLY A 269 0.48 14.45 -1.28
N GLY A 270 -0.59 13.96 -1.88
CA GLY A 270 -1.90 14.56 -1.77
C GLY A 270 -2.56 14.38 -0.39
N SER A 271 -3.19 15.43 0.07
CA SER A 271 -4.30 15.33 1.03
C SER A 271 -5.48 14.64 0.36
N TYR A 272 -6.27 13.87 1.14
CA TYR A 272 -7.58 13.40 0.67
C TYR A 272 -8.59 14.55 0.46
N ASP A 273 -8.29 15.73 1.01
CA ASP A 273 -9.06 16.94 0.80
C ASP A 273 -8.53 17.69 -0.43
N HIS A 274 -9.11 17.39 -1.58
CA HIS A 274 -8.79 18.03 -2.86
C HIS A 274 -9.21 19.51 -2.92
N THR A 275 -9.83 20.04 -1.86
CA THR A 275 -10.28 21.45 -1.79
C THR A 275 -9.28 22.37 -1.09
N ALA A 276 -8.31 21.81 -0.36
CA ALA A 276 -7.29 22.59 0.34
C ALA A 276 -6.20 23.05 -0.64
N VAL A 277 -6.17 24.33 -0.93
CA VAL A 277 -5.15 25.00 -1.78
C VAL A 277 -3.79 25.08 -1.07
N THR A 278 -3.77 25.01 0.28
CA THR A 278 -2.57 25.00 1.11
C THR A 278 -2.68 23.87 2.12
N GLY A 279 -1.66 23.00 2.16
CA GLY A 279 -1.59 21.90 3.13
C GLY A 279 -1.27 22.39 4.54
N PRO A 280 -1.37 21.49 5.55
CA PRO A 280 -1.15 21.82 6.95
C PRO A 280 0.30 22.18 7.26
N VAL A 281 1.26 21.83 6.40
CA VAL A 281 2.69 22.01 6.64
C VAL A 281 3.09 23.47 6.66
N ARG A 282 2.64 24.28 5.69
CA ARG A 282 3.05 25.68 5.54
C ARG A 282 2.70 26.52 6.77
N ALA A 283 1.49 26.34 7.30
CA ALA A 283 1.07 27.09 8.49
C ALA A 283 1.92 26.74 9.73
N LEU A 284 2.20 25.47 9.92
CA LEU A 284 3.04 24.98 11.02
C LEU A 284 4.51 25.39 10.83
N ALA A 285 5.04 25.32 9.60
CA ALA A 285 6.41 25.77 9.30
C ALA A 285 6.63 27.25 9.67
N THR A 286 5.62 28.11 9.45
CA THR A 286 5.66 29.52 9.88
C THR A 286 5.72 29.64 11.40
N ARG A 287 4.90 28.87 12.10
CA ARG A 287 4.88 28.86 13.57
C ARG A 287 6.22 28.43 14.19
N PHE A 288 6.92 27.49 13.56
CA PHE A 288 8.22 26.99 14.01
C PHE A 288 9.42 27.75 13.41
N GLY A 289 9.19 28.82 12.63
CA GLY A 289 10.26 29.66 12.07
C GLY A 289 11.07 28.99 10.94
N VAL A 290 10.55 27.94 10.31
CA VAL A 290 11.26 27.16 9.28
C VAL A 290 10.63 27.25 7.88
N SER A 291 9.82 28.27 7.61
CA SER A 291 9.11 28.43 6.33
C SER A 291 10.01 28.43 5.11
N GLN A 292 11.24 28.95 5.24
CA GLN A 292 12.22 29.01 4.13
C GLN A 292 12.90 27.65 3.90
N ALA A 293 12.87 26.76 4.88
CA ALA A 293 13.46 25.43 4.83
C ALA A 293 12.47 24.34 4.37
N VAL A 294 11.17 24.68 4.26
CA VAL A 294 10.12 23.70 4.03
C VAL A 294 9.37 24.01 2.74
N THR A 295 9.24 23.01 1.87
CA THR A 295 8.38 23.04 0.69
C THR A 295 7.27 22.00 0.80
N GLU A 296 6.08 22.34 0.33
CA GLU A 296 4.92 21.44 0.32
C GLU A 296 4.31 21.41 -1.08
N ASP A 297 4.25 20.22 -1.67
CA ASP A 297 3.57 19.96 -2.93
C ASP A 297 2.51 18.86 -2.73
N PRO A 298 1.21 19.21 -2.68
CA PRO A 298 0.14 18.26 -2.48
C PRO A 298 -0.14 17.38 -3.71
N THR A 299 0.53 17.61 -4.83
CA THR A 299 0.29 16.85 -6.06
C THR A 299 0.79 15.41 -5.91
N ARG A 300 -0.05 14.46 -6.28
CA ARG A 300 0.34 13.05 -6.30
C ARG A 300 1.43 12.82 -7.36
N MET A 301 2.56 12.30 -6.92
CA MET A 301 3.63 11.89 -7.83
C MET A 301 3.29 10.58 -8.56
N PRO A 302 3.73 10.42 -9.82
CA PRO A 302 3.81 9.12 -10.48
C PRO A 302 4.66 8.14 -9.67
N TYR A 303 4.35 6.85 -9.77
CA TYR A 303 4.93 5.83 -8.89
C TYR A 303 6.47 5.76 -8.97
N PHE A 304 7.03 5.69 -10.19
CA PHE A 304 8.49 5.60 -10.36
C PHE A 304 9.20 6.91 -10.04
N ALA A 305 8.58 8.06 -10.30
CA ALA A 305 9.09 9.35 -9.87
C ALA A 305 9.15 9.44 -8.34
N ALA A 306 8.17 8.83 -7.64
CA ALA A 306 8.19 8.74 -6.18
C ALA A 306 9.36 7.87 -5.68
N LEU A 307 9.62 6.72 -6.32
CA LEU A 307 10.78 5.87 -5.98
C LEU A 307 12.11 6.58 -6.24
N ALA A 308 12.24 7.24 -7.40
CA ALA A 308 13.41 8.07 -7.73
C ALA A 308 13.61 9.17 -6.67
N SER A 309 12.51 9.81 -6.27
CA SER A 309 12.51 10.84 -5.24
C SER A 309 12.99 10.31 -3.88
N LEU A 310 12.56 9.11 -3.44
CA LEU A 310 13.06 8.48 -2.22
C LEU A 310 14.57 8.18 -2.29
N ARG A 311 15.06 7.72 -3.44
CA ARG A 311 16.49 7.37 -3.65
C ARG A 311 17.40 8.57 -3.72
N THR A 312 16.91 9.72 -4.18
CA THR A 312 17.70 10.97 -4.30
C THR A 312 17.70 11.80 -3.03
N ALA A 313 16.85 11.54 -2.07
CA ALA A 313 16.82 12.28 -0.81
C ALA A 313 18.12 12.09 0.00
N GLY A 314 18.53 13.12 0.74
CA GLY A 314 19.56 13.01 1.79
C GLY A 314 19.08 12.11 2.93
N ALA A 315 17.80 12.23 3.31
CA ALA A 315 17.10 11.33 4.21
C ALA A 315 15.60 11.31 3.90
N ASN A 316 14.92 10.24 4.35
CA ASN A 316 13.48 10.07 4.20
C ASN A 316 12.76 10.10 5.56
N LEU A 317 11.51 10.56 5.57
CA LEU A 317 10.66 10.60 6.76
C LEU A 317 9.53 9.56 6.68
N ILE A 318 9.22 8.99 7.84
CA ILE A 318 8.07 8.13 8.06
C ILE A 318 7.28 8.72 9.23
N PHE A 319 6.03 9.14 8.99
CA PHE A 319 5.18 9.72 10.02
C PHE A 319 4.10 8.75 10.47
N GLY A 320 3.99 8.62 11.79
CA GLY A 320 2.89 7.99 12.48
C GLY A 320 1.64 8.88 12.50
N SER A 321 0.54 8.28 12.88
CA SER A 321 -0.79 8.86 13.02
C SER A 321 -1.27 8.72 14.46
N ASP A 322 -2.27 9.50 14.84
CA ASP A 322 -2.99 9.31 16.12
C ASP A 322 -3.81 8.01 16.12
N ASP A 323 -4.05 7.42 14.93
CA ASP A 323 -4.60 6.06 14.80
C ASP A 323 -3.50 5.02 15.09
N SER A 324 -3.65 4.30 16.21
CA SER A 324 -2.68 3.28 16.63
C SER A 324 -2.55 2.11 15.66
N GLY A 325 -3.57 1.83 14.86
CA GLY A 325 -3.59 0.78 13.83
C GLY A 325 -2.97 1.22 12.49
N TYR A 326 -2.58 2.48 12.35
CA TYR A 326 -2.04 3.01 11.10
C TYR A 326 -0.70 2.38 10.71
N ALA A 327 -0.67 1.74 9.55
CA ALA A 327 0.55 1.17 8.96
C ALA A 327 0.59 1.48 7.45
N PRO A 328 1.26 2.56 7.02
CA PRO A 328 1.31 2.91 5.61
C PRO A 328 2.17 1.92 4.82
N SER A 329 1.64 1.38 3.72
CA SER A 329 2.35 0.44 2.84
C SER A 329 3.67 1.00 2.27
N LYS A 330 3.83 2.33 2.25
CA LYS A 330 5.03 3.04 1.79
C LYS A 330 6.26 2.86 2.68
N ILE A 331 6.10 2.35 3.91
CA ILE A 331 7.22 2.06 4.80
C ILE A 331 8.29 1.26 4.06
N TRP A 332 7.88 0.17 3.44
CA TRP A 332 8.80 -0.75 2.76
C TRP A 332 9.55 -0.08 1.61
N LEU A 333 8.90 0.80 0.85
CA LEU A 333 9.54 1.58 -0.21
C LEU A 333 10.56 2.58 0.35
N THR A 334 10.24 3.20 1.49
CA THR A 334 11.14 4.15 2.16
C THR A 334 12.37 3.44 2.72
N LEU A 335 12.20 2.28 3.36
CA LEU A 335 13.31 1.47 3.87
C LEU A 335 14.18 0.93 2.72
N ALA A 336 13.55 0.45 1.65
CA ALA A 336 14.25 -0.10 0.48
C ALA A 336 14.92 0.96 -0.39
N ALA A 337 14.65 2.24 -0.17
CA ALA A 337 15.30 3.33 -0.89
C ALA A 337 16.80 3.47 -0.59
N GLN A 338 17.35 2.73 0.38
CA GLN A 338 18.77 2.75 0.76
C GLN A 338 19.28 4.14 1.13
N ARG A 339 18.46 4.91 1.80
CA ARG A 339 18.77 6.24 2.31
C ARG A 339 18.54 6.27 3.81
N PRO A 340 19.24 7.15 4.55
CA PRO A 340 18.90 7.40 5.95
C PRO A 340 17.43 7.71 6.11
N TRP A 341 16.82 7.23 7.19
CA TRP A 341 15.42 7.51 7.45
C TRP A 341 15.16 7.80 8.93
N LEU A 342 14.19 8.67 9.17
CA LEU A 342 13.67 9.01 10.47
C LEU A 342 12.18 8.68 10.54
N ALA A 343 11.81 7.79 11.44
CA ALA A 343 10.42 7.51 11.76
C ALA A 343 10.02 8.24 13.05
N LEU A 344 8.87 8.92 13.00
CA LEU A 344 8.24 9.50 14.17
C LEU A 344 6.95 8.75 14.44
N SER A 345 6.90 7.98 15.52
CA SER A 345 5.75 7.16 15.86
C SER A 345 5.65 6.92 17.36
N ARG A 346 4.44 7.01 17.91
CA ARG A 346 4.18 6.74 19.34
C ARG A 346 4.44 5.27 19.66
N ARG A 347 4.99 4.99 20.82
CA ARG A 347 5.13 3.63 21.35
C ARG A 347 3.77 2.93 21.43
N GLY A 348 3.76 1.65 21.15
CA GLY A 348 2.53 0.83 21.18
C GLY A 348 1.60 1.02 19.98
N THR A 349 2.07 1.67 18.90
CA THR A 349 1.39 1.72 17.61
C THR A 349 1.95 0.67 16.65
N VAL A 350 1.13 0.23 15.71
CA VAL A 350 1.55 -0.75 14.68
C VAL A 350 2.76 -0.24 13.89
N LEU A 351 2.78 1.04 13.52
CA LEU A 351 3.92 1.63 12.81
C LEU A 351 5.21 1.55 13.63
N HIS A 352 5.15 1.89 14.93
CA HIS A 352 6.31 1.84 15.81
C HIS A 352 6.92 0.42 15.83
N ASP A 353 6.07 -0.60 16.00
CA ASP A 353 6.52 -1.99 16.09
C ASP A 353 7.04 -2.52 14.74
N LEU A 354 6.50 -2.04 13.62
CA LEU A 354 6.98 -2.37 12.28
C LEU A 354 8.36 -1.81 11.99
N VAL A 355 8.66 -0.56 12.35
CA VAL A 355 9.94 0.09 11.99
C VAL A 355 11.03 -0.15 13.01
N LYS A 356 10.69 -0.40 14.28
CA LYS A 356 11.65 -0.61 15.38
C LYS A 356 12.71 -1.67 15.08
N PRO A 357 12.40 -2.85 14.48
CA PRO A 357 13.39 -3.85 14.15
C PRO A 357 14.45 -3.41 13.12
N HIS A 358 14.17 -2.34 12.36
CA HIS A 358 15.04 -1.80 11.30
C HIS A 358 15.90 -0.62 11.76
N THR A 359 15.76 -0.19 13.03
CA THR A 359 16.61 0.85 13.62
C THR A 359 18.04 0.35 13.81
N GLY A 360 19.02 1.26 13.78
CA GLY A 360 20.42 0.92 13.97
C GLY A 360 21.23 0.66 12.68
N TYR A 361 20.59 0.43 11.54
CA TYR A 361 21.25 0.33 10.24
C TYR A 361 21.48 1.72 9.61
N SER A 362 20.41 2.36 9.18
CA SER A 362 20.40 3.73 8.65
C SER A 362 19.17 4.49 9.13
N GLY A 363 18.51 3.99 10.14
CA GLY A 363 17.22 4.48 10.60
C GLY A 363 17.15 4.81 12.08
N TRP A 364 16.38 5.87 12.34
CA TRP A 364 16.06 6.33 13.68
C TRP A 364 14.57 6.30 13.92
N LEU A 365 14.18 5.95 15.14
CA LEU A 365 12.79 5.97 15.59
C LEU A 365 12.69 6.88 16.82
N VAL A 366 11.83 7.88 16.72
CA VAL A 366 11.57 8.84 17.79
C VAL A 366 10.07 8.80 18.12
N ASP A 367 9.76 8.73 19.41
CA ASP A 367 8.40 8.96 19.88
C ASP A 367 8.14 10.47 19.94
N PRO A 368 7.19 11.02 19.16
CA PRO A 368 6.94 12.46 19.12
C PRO A 368 6.43 13.03 20.44
N THR A 369 6.02 12.19 21.40
CA THR A 369 5.55 12.59 22.73
C THR A 369 6.67 12.66 23.77
N ASP A 370 7.88 12.20 23.45
CA ASP A 370 9.02 12.30 24.34
C ASP A 370 9.44 13.77 24.52
N ARG A 371 9.81 14.12 25.74
CA ARG A 371 10.23 15.50 26.06
C ARG A 371 11.46 15.96 25.27
N ASP A 372 12.34 15.02 24.95
CA ASP A 372 13.58 15.24 24.20
C ASP A 372 13.45 14.94 22.70
N ALA A 373 12.23 14.71 22.20
CA ALA A 373 11.99 14.41 20.78
C ALA A 373 12.61 15.48 19.84
N PRO A 374 12.45 16.81 20.08
CA PRO A 374 13.08 17.82 19.22
C PRO A 374 14.61 17.73 19.19
N GLU A 375 15.26 17.41 20.34
CA GLU A 375 16.71 17.22 20.40
C GLU A 375 17.15 15.96 19.64
N SER A 376 16.43 14.86 19.81
CA SER A 376 16.71 13.60 19.10
C SER A 376 16.57 13.77 17.58
N ILE A 377 15.56 14.51 17.14
CA ILE A 377 15.36 14.84 15.72
C ILE A 377 16.48 15.76 15.21
N ALA A 378 16.83 16.81 15.95
CA ALA A 378 17.92 17.71 15.59
C ALA A 378 19.26 16.97 15.49
N ARG A 379 19.52 16.05 16.41
CA ARG A 379 20.69 15.18 16.37
C ARG A 379 20.72 14.31 15.12
N PHE A 380 19.61 13.63 14.77
CA PHE A 380 19.51 12.89 13.50
C PHE A 380 19.85 13.79 12.30
N CYS A 381 19.27 14.98 12.26
CA CYS A 381 19.50 15.96 11.20
C CYS A 381 20.99 16.36 11.06
N ARG A 382 21.69 16.57 12.17
CA ARG A 382 23.13 16.92 12.18
C ARG A 382 24.03 15.75 11.77
N GLU A 383 23.60 14.52 12.05
CA GLU A 383 24.37 13.31 11.78
C GLU A 383 24.11 12.71 10.40
N LEU A 384 23.29 13.35 9.54
CA LEU A 384 22.89 12.81 8.22
C LEU A 384 24.09 12.39 7.35
N GLU A 385 25.17 13.15 7.37
CA GLU A 385 26.37 12.84 6.59
C GLU A 385 27.11 11.58 7.06
N ARG A 386 26.90 11.18 8.32
CA ARG A 386 27.49 9.96 8.91
C ARG A 386 26.75 8.70 8.48
N PHE A 387 25.47 8.83 8.12
CA PHE A 387 24.66 7.73 7.62
C PHE A 387 24.85 7.57 6.12
N GLN A 388 26.02 7.08 5.72
CA GLN A 388 26.28 6.78 4.32
C GLN A 388 25.53 5.50 3.93
N ASN A 389 24.62 5.65 2.94
CA ASN A 389 23.94 4.58 2.21
C ASN A 389 23.32 3.48 3.07
N GLY A 390 21.99 3.47 3.14
CA GLY A 390 21.23 2.43 3.82
C GLY A 390 21.60 1.04 3.35
N CYS A 391 21.53 0.07 4.24
CA CYS A 391 21.86 -1.31 3.96
C CYS A 391 20.69 -1.97 3.19
N ALA A 392 20.86 -2.21 1.88
CA ALA A 392 19.89 -2.97 1.08
C ALA A 392 19.82 -4.44 1.51
N ASP A 393 20.87 -4.92 2.16
CA ASP A 393 21.05 -6.35 2.52
C ASP A 393 20.60 -6.64 3.96
N GLU A 394 19.80 -5.76 4.56
CA GLU A 394 19.20 -6.04 5.85
C GLU A 394 18.27 -7.26 5.72
N PRO A 395 18.52 -8.38 6.47
CA PRO A 395 17.76 -9.62 6.29
C PRO A 395 16.24 -9.46 6.46
N ARG A 396 15.81 -8.57 7.36
CA ARG A 396 14.39 -8.31 7.60
C ARG A 396 13.75 -7.52 6.46
N LEU A 397 14.50 -6.63 5.81
CA LEU A 397 14.04 -5.91 4.64
C LEU A 397 13.98 -6.83 3.42
N VAL A 398 14.96 -7.74 3.27
CA VAL A 398 14.96 -8.78 2.23
C VAL A 398 13.75 -9.69 2.37
N ALA A 399 13.33 -10.02 3.60
CA ALA A 399 12.13 -10.81 3.86
C ALA A 399 10.83 -10.13 3.37
N MET A 400 10.85 -8.82 3.12
CA MET A 400 9.73 -8.04 2.58
C MET A 400 9.86 -7.77 1.06
N GLU A 401 10.87 -8.32 0.41
CA GLU A 401 11.02 -8.22 -1.03
C GLU A 401 9.98 -9.10 -1.77
N ALA A 402 9.52 -8.62 -2.91
CA ALA A 402 8.43 -9.22 -3.69
C ALA A 402 8.61 -10.71 -3.99
N ARG A 403 9.85 -11.15 -4.27
CA ARG A 403 10.15 -12.56 -4.53
C ARG A 403 9.93 -13.43 -3.29
N GLU A 404 10.35 -12.94 -2.11
CA GLU A 404 10.13 -13.66 -0.86
C GLU A 404 8.65 -13.69 -0.48
N LEU A 405 7.94 -12.58 -0.68
CA LEU A 405 6.49 -12.55 -0.48
C LEU A 405 5.76 -13.48 -1.45
N ALA A 406 6.23 -13.61 -2.70
CA ALA A 406 5.68 -14.57 -3.66
C ALA A 406 5.91 -16.03 -3.19
N ARG A 407 7.06 -16.32 -2.57
CA ARG A 407 7.33 -17.63 -1.95
C ARG A 407 6.32 -17.94 -0.84
N LEU A 408 6.05 -16.98 0.04
CA LEU A 408 5.07 -17.16 1.12
C LEU A 408 3.64 -17.36 0.57
N HIS A 409 3.27 -16.61 -0.48
CA HIS A 409 1.97 -16.83 -1.14
C HIS A 409 1.89 -18.21 -1.80
N ALA A 410 2.94 -18.62 -2.52
CA ALA A 410 2.98 -19.94 -3.15
C ALA A 410 2.86 -21.07 -2.13
N GLN A 411 3.56 -20.96 -1.00
CA GLN A 411 3.46 -21.92 0.10
C GLN A 411 2.03 -21.97 0.68
N PHE A 412 1.39 -20.82 0.87
CA PHE A 412 0.00 -20.77 1.31
C PHE A 412 -0.96 -21.37 0.28
N PHE A 413 -0.73 -21.11 -1.02
CA PHE A 413 -1.52 -21.70 -2.09
C PHE A 413 -1.39 -23.22 -2.14
N GLU A 414 -0.18 -23.77 -1.89
CA GLU A 414 0.03 -25.21 -1.77
C GLU A 414 -0.81 -25.81 -0.64
N ASN A 415 -0.77 -25.19 0.55
CA ASN A 415 -1.54 -25.64 1.72
C ASN A 415 -3.05 -25.62 1.47
N VAL A 416 -3.52 -24.63 0.72
CA VAL A 416 -4.95 -24.49 0.37
C VAL A 416 -5.41 -25.53 -0.65
N CYS A 417 -4.50 -26.01 -1.53
CA CYS A 417 -4.78 -26.96 -2.60
C CYS A 417 -4.42 -28.41 -2.25
N ALA A 418 -3.84 -28.66 -1.07
CA ALA A 418 -3.56 -29.99 -0.54
C ALA A 418 -4.83 -30.66 -0.05
#